data_ab1dd1be01853ef16f2fecdc5bc76362
#
_entry.id   ab1dd1be01853ef16f2fecdc5bc76362
#
_cell.length_a   1.000
_cell.length_b   1.000
_cell.length_c   1.000
_cell.angle_alpha   90.00
_cell.angle_beta   90.00
_cell.angle_gamma   90.00
#
_symmetry.space_group_name_H-M   'P 1'
#
loop_
_entity.id
_entity.type
_entity.pdbx_description
1 polymer ?
#
loop_
_entity_poly.entity_id
_entity_poly.type
_entity_poly.pdbx_seq_one_letter_code
_entity_poly.pdbx_strand_id
1 'polypeptide(L)'
;ELLGENGYSAYGLDLNSHMVRLCCERGLKVKLGDVIAHLDSLPRESLGAVTGFQLIEHLGFKQLLRLFDAALRVLKPNGLIIFETPNPENLQVGAYTFYNDPTHRNPIPPAVAAFIAKQCGFSKTHIERVNPYPDSARMDEESPIGREYNRLFCCAQDYALIGWKNHEN
;
A
#
# COMPACT_ATOMS: atom_id res chain seq x y z
N GLU A 1 2.01 4.27 -15.34
CA GLU A 1 2.75 5.28 -16.12
C GLU A 1 4.24 5.20 -15.77
N LEU A 2 4.69 5.61 -14.59
CA LEU A 2 6.09 5.62 -14.16
C LEU A 2 6.86 4.30 -14.41
N LEU A 3 6.24 3.15 -14.16
CA LEU A 3 6.86 1.85 -14.43
C LEU A 3 7.13 1.66 -15.92
N GLY A 4 6.17 2.04 -16.79
CA GLY A 4 6.34 1.97 -18.24
C GLY A 4 7.43 2.90 -18.76
N GLU A 5 7.51 4.12 -18.25
CA GLU A 5 8.55 5.11 -18.59
C GLU A 5 9.96 4.63 -18.21
N ASN A 6 10.04 3.81 -17.16
CA ASN A 6 11.29 3.18 -16.71
C ASN A 6 11.52 1.78 -17.31
N GLY A 7 10.78 1.40 -18.37
CA GLY A 7 11.01 0.15 -19.12
C GLY A 7 10.43 -1.11 -18.48
N TYR A 8 9.64 -0.98 -17.41
CA TYR A 8 8.97 -2.14 -16.81
C TYR A 8 7.65 -2.46 -17.50
N SER A 9 7.40 -3.74 -17.77
CA SER A 9 6.10 -4.20 -18.24
C SER A 9 5.13 -4.25 -17.08
N ALA A 10 4.15 -3.35 -17.06
CA ALA A 10 3.15 -3.25 -16.01
C ALA A 10 1.74 -3.11 -16.58
N TYR A 11 0.76 -3.52 -15.79
CA TYR A 11 -0.67 -3.26 -16.01
C TYR A 11 -1.36 -3.01 -14.68
N GLY A 12 -2.50 -2.34 -14.70
CA GLY A 12 -3.27 -2.01 -13.51
C GLY A 12 -4.64 -2.69 -13.50
N LEU A 13 -5.22 -2.75 -12.30
CA LEU A 13 -6.63 -3.07 -12.06
C LEU A 13 -7.26 -2.00 -11.21
N ASP A 14 -8.53 -1.73 -11.46
CA ASP A 14 -9.37 -0.88 -10.62
C ASP A 14 -10.82 -1.38 -10.69
N LEU A 15 -11.58 -1.22 -9.59
CA LEU A 15 -13.02 -1.49 -9.54
C LEU A 15 -13.85 -0.35 -10.12
N ASN A 16 -13.27 0.85 -10.23
CA ASN A 16 -13.93 2.03 -10.74
C ASN A 16 -13.81 2.11 -12.28
N SER A 17 -14.91 1.81 -12.96
CA SER A 17 -14.95 1.83 -14.43
C SER A 17 -14.61 3.19 -15.05
N HIS A 18 -14.90 4.29 -14.34
CA HIS A 18 -14.54 5.63 -14.81
C HIS A 18 -13.03 5.84 -14.79
N MET A 19 -12.35 5.44 -13.71
CA MET A 19 -10.90 5.51 -13.59
C MET A 19 -10.20 4.62 -14.62
N VAL A 20 -10.71 3.40 -14.82
CA VAL A 20 -10.20 2.49 -15.86
C VAL A 20 -10.27 3.15 -17.24
N ARG A 21 -11.42 3.77 -17.58
CA ARG A 21 -11.58 4.47 -18.86
C ARG A 21 -10.56 5.60 -19.01
N LEU A 22 -10.43 6.47 -18.02
CA LEU A 22 -9.46 7.58 -18.05
C LEU A 22 -8.01 7.10 -18.24
N CYS A 23 -7.64 6.02 -17.58
CA CYS A 23 -6.33 5.41 -17.74
C CYS A 23 -6.14 4.84 -19.16
N CYS A 24 -7.15 4.15 -19.70
CA CYS A 24 -7.10 3.63 -21.08
C CYS A 24 -7.02 4.75 -22.13
N GLU A 25 -7.73 5.86 -21.94
CA GLU A 25 -7.65 7.04 -22.81
C GLU A 25 -6.23 7.66 -22.84
N ARG A 26 -5.47 7.48 -21.75
CA ARG A 26 -4.04 7.87 -21.66
C ARG A 26 -3.07 6.80 -22.18
N GLY A 27 -3.58 5.71 -22.80
CA GLY A 27 -2.77 4.63 -23.33
C GLY A 27 -2.22 3.65 -22.29
N LEU A 28 -2.69 3.72 -21.04
CA LEU A 28 -2.25 2.83 -19.98
C LEU A 28 -3.01 1.49 -20.05
N LYS A 29 -2.30 0.41 -19.73
CA LYS A 29 -2.90 -0.95 -19.68
C LYS A 29 -3.60 -1.15 -18.34
N VAL A 30 -4.89 -0.85 -18.25
CA VAL A 30 -5.69 -1.04 -17.04
C VAL A 30 -6.95 -1.86 -17.34
N LYS A 31 -7.34 -2.73 -16.42
CA LYS A 31 -8.53 -3.59 -16.52
C LYS A 31 -9.49 -3.30 -15.37
N LEU A 32 -10.79 -3.37 -15.66
CA LEU A 32 -11.83 -3.37 -14.64
C LEU A 32 -11.85 -4.73 -13.95
N GLY A 33 -11.74 -4.78 -12.63
CA GLY A 33 -11.83 -6.03 -11.90
C GLY A 33 -11.35 -5.98 -10.45
N ASP A 34 -11.75 -7.02 -9.70
CA ASP A 34 -11.31 -7.25 -8.33
C ASP A 34 -9.88 -7.81 -8.32
N VAL A 35 -9.01 -7.20 -7.49
CA VAL A 35 -7.60 -7.57 -7.42
C VAL A 35 -7.38 -9.00 -6.91
N ILE A 36 -8.15 -9.45 -5.93
CA ILE A 36 -7.98 -10.80 -5.34
C ILE A 36 -8.41 -11.85 -6.37
N ALA A 37 -9.58 -11.67 -6.98
CA ALA A 37 -10.06 -12.57 -8.03
C ALA A 37 -9.08 -12.62 -9.23
N HIS A 38 -8.50 -11.48 -9.59
CA HIS A 38 -7.50 -11.43 -10.65
C HIS A 38 -6.22 -12.19 -10.27
N LEU A 39 -5.66 -11.91 -9.10
CA LEU A 39 -4.48 -12.64 -8.62
C LEU A 39 -4.75 -14.14 -8.55
N ASP A 40 -5.93 -14.57 -8.06
CA ASP A 40 -6.32 -15.99 -8.00
C ASP A 40 -6.33 -16.66 -9.37
N SER A 41 -6.63 -15.91 -10.44
CA SER A 41 -6.64 -16.42 -11.84
C SER A 41 -5.26 -16.56 -12.47
N LEU A 42 -4.22 -15.95 -11.88
CA LEU A 42 -2.86 -15.97 -12.45
C LEU A 42 -2.10 -17.24 -12.06
N PRO A 43 -1.18 -17.70 -12.93
CA PRO A 43 -0.25 -18.77 -12.57
C PRO A 43 0.62 -18.40 -11.37
N ARG A 44 1.10 -19.41 -10.65
CA ARG A 44 2.15 -19.21 -9.65
C ARG A 44 3.39 -18.60 -10.31
N GLU A 45 4.09 -17.73 -9.57
CA GLU A 45 5.39 -17.17 -9.99
C GLU A 45 5.37 -16.46 -11.35
N SER A 46 4.26 -15.79 -11.64
CA SER A 46 4.06 -15.07 -12.91
C SER A 46 4.43 -13.59 -12.86
N LEU A 47 4.44 -12.98 -11.66
CA LEU A 47 4.69 -11.55 -11.48
C LEU A 47 6.02 -11.28 -10.77
N GLY A 48 6.72 -10.21 -11.17
CA GLY A 48 7.89 -9.70 -10.47
C GLY A 48 7.54 -8.84 -9.25
N ALA A 49 6.43 -8.13 -9.32
CA ALA A 49 5.93 -7.30 -8.23
C ALA A 49 4.40 -7.21 -8.26
N VAL A 50 3.80 -6.96 -7.09
CA VAL A 50 2.40 -6.57 -6.92
C VAL A 50 2.37 -5.27 -6.12
N THR A 51 1.75 -4.23 -6.66
CA THR A 51 1.64 -2.94 -5.99
C THR A 51 0.17 -2.57 -5.79
N GLY A 52 -0.13 -1.93 -4.67
CA GLY A 52 -1.46 -1.38 -4.38
C GLY A 52 -1.31 -0.06 -3.63
N PHE A 53 -1.98 0.96 -4.12
CA PHE A 53 -1.98 2.29 -3.55
C PHE A 53 -3.40 2.62 -3.09
N GLN A 54 -3.56 3.01 -1.83
CA GLN A 54 -4.87 3.32 -1.23
C GLN A 54 -5.89 2.19 -1.49
N LEU A 55 -5.49 0.96 -1.12
CA LEU A 55 -6.24 -0.26 -1.39
C LEU A 55 -6.55 -1.05 -0.10
N ILE A 56 -5.53 -1.30 0.71
CA ILE A 56 -5.63 -2.27 1.80
C ILE A 56 -6.54 -1.80 2.94
N GLU A 57 -6.72 -0.50 3.13
CA GLU A 57 -7.64 0.13 4.08
C GLU A 57 -9.11 -0.12 3.77
N HIS A 58 -9.44 -0.41 2.51
CA HIS A 58 -10.80 -0.74 2.06
C HIS A 58 -11.16 -2.21 2.28
N LEU A 59 -10.19 -3.07 2.58
CA LEU A 59 -10.39 -4.49 2.71
C LEU A 59 -10.78 -4.89 4.13
N GLY A 60 -11.75 -5.80 4.26
CA GLY A 60 -11.97 -6.49 5.53
C GLY A 60 -10.80 -7.43 5.83
N PHE A 61 -10.59 -7.76 7.12
CA PHE A 61 -9.41 -8.53 7.56
C PHE A 61 -9.22 -9.86 6.79
N LYS A 62 -10.30 -10.59 6.52
CA LYS A 62 -10.23 -11.83 5.73
C LYS A 62 -9.77 -11.60 4.29
N GLN A 63 -10.22 -10.50 3.67
CA GLN A 63 -9.82 -10.12 2.32
C GLN A 63 -8.35 -9.67 2.30
N LEU A 64 -7.93 -8.95 3.33
CA LEU A 64 -6.53 -8.54 3.49
C LEU A 64 -5.59 -9.76 3.53
N LEU A 65 -5.89 -10.77 4.35
CA LEU A 65 -5.11 -12.02 4.39
C LEU A 65 -5.10 -12.70 3.01
N ARG A 66 -6.26 -12.81 2.35
CA ARG A 66 -6.33 -13.41 1.01
C ARG A 66 -5.50 -12.64 -0.03
N LEU A 67 -5.48 -11.30 0.05
CA LEU A 67 -4.65 -10.49 -0.82
C LEU A 67 -3.16 -10.82 -0.66
N PHE A 68 -2.68 -10.92 0.58
CA PHE A 68 -1.28 -11.26 0.86
C PHE A 68 -0.93 -12.69 0.39
N ASP A 69 -1.78 -13.67 0.66
CA ASP A 69 -1.58 -15.06 0.23
C ASP A 69 -1.58 -15.16 -1.31
N ALA A 70 -2.55 -14.53 -1.98
CA ALA A 70 -2.64 -14.52 -3.43
C ALA A 70 -1.43 -13.81 -4.07
N ALA A 71 -1.01 -12.67 -3.51
CA ALA A 71 0.17 -11.94 -3.96
C ALA A 71 1.43 -12.81 -3.80
N LEU A 72 1.65 -13.42 -2.63
CA LEU A 72 2.81 -14.28 -2.40
C LEU A 72 2.85 -15.45 -3.40
N ARG A 73 1.69 -16.05 -3.70
CA ARG A 73 1.58 -17.18 -4.63
C ARG A 73 2.01 -16.80 -6.05
N VAL A 74 1.60 -15.63 -6.54
CA VAL A 74 1.87 -15.21 -7.94
C VAL A 74 3.23 -14.55 -8.10
N LEU A 75 3.86 -14.10 -7.04
CA LEU A 75 5.20 -13.52 -7.10
C LEU A 75 6.24 -14.59 -7.44
N LYS A 76 7.15 -14.21 -8.33
CA LYS A 76 8.40 -14.96 -8.59
C LYS A 76 9.28 -14.96 -7.36
N PRO A 77 10.24 -15.89 -7.23
CA PRO A 77 11.31 -15.79 -6.26
C PRO A 77 11.96 -14.39 -6.31
N ASN A 78 12.23 -13.81 -5.13
CA ASN A 78 12.71 -12.42 -4.96
C ASN A 78 11.73 -11.33 -5.45
N GLY A 79 10.52 -11.68 -5.85
CA GLY A 79 9.46 -10.73 -6.13
C GLY A 79 8.99 -10.00 -4.87
N LEU A 80 8.32 -8.87 -5.04
CA LEU A 80 7.95 -8.01 -3.92
C LEU A 80 6.51 -7.49 -4.03
N ILE A 81 5.97 -7.15 -2.86
CA ILE A 81 4.77 -6.32 -2.73
C ILE A 81 5.15 -4.90 -2.32
N ILE A 82 4.37 -3.91 -2.76
CA ILE A 82 4.36 -2.55 -2.23
C ILE A 82 2.90 -2.17 -2.00
N PHE A 83 2.52 -1.99 -0.73
CA PHE A 83 1.17 -1.53 -0.37
C PHE A 83 1.26 -0.22 0.40
N GLU A 84 0.80 0.87 -0.24
CA GLU A 84 0.69 2.20 0.37
C GLU A 84 -0.71 2.42 0.90
N THR A 85 -0.81 3.00 2.12
CA THR A 85 -2.07 3.21 2.83
C THR A 85 -1.91 4.36 3.84
N PRO A 86 -3.01 5.01 4.29
CA PRO A 86 -2.96 6.04 5.31
C PRO A 86 -2.27 5.59 6.59
N ASN A 87 -1.44 6.45 7.15
CA ASN A 87 -0.62 6.16 8.33
C ASN A 87 -1.30 6.55 9.64
N PRO A 88 -1.85 5.61 10.43
CA PRO A 88 -2.48 5.94 11.70
C PRO A 88 -1.51 6.34 12.81
N GLU A 89 -0.18 6.27 12.61
CA GLU A 89 0.81 6.85 13.53
C GLU A 89 0.72 8.38 13.53
N ASN A 90 0.27 8.99 12.43
CA ASN A 90 -0.11 10.39 12.38
C ASN A 90 -1.49 10.55 13.03
N LEU A 91 -1.54 11.29 14.13
CA LEU A 91 -2.75 11.39 14.94
C LEU A 91 -3.91 12.04 14.16
N GLN A 92 -3.62 13.00 13.29
CA GLN A 92 -4.64 13.65 12.46
C GLN A 92 -5.20 12.68 11.42
N VAL A 93 -4.37 11.83 10.84
CA VAL A 93 -4.80 10.76 9.93
C VAL A 93 -5.61 9.72 10.71
N GLY A 94 -5.06 9.16 11.76
CA GLY A 94 -5.68 8.06 12.52
C GLY A 94 -7.00 8.43 13.22
N ALA A 95 -7.15 9.70 13.64
CA ALA A 95 -8.34 10.15 14.39
C ALA A 95 -9.36 10.91 13.55
N TYR A 96 -8.99 11.41 12.36
CA TYR A 96 -9.88 12.29 11.60
C TYR A 96 -9.88 12.02 10.10
N THR A 97 -8.78 12.29 9.38
CA THR A 97 -8.81 12.31 7.92
C THR A 97 -9.05 10.93 7.29
N PHE A 98 -8.65 9.86 7.96
CA PHE A 98 -8.96 8.48 7.56
C PHE A 98 -10.47 8.25 7.36
N TYR A 99 -11.29 8.85 8.20
CA TYR A 99 -12.75 8.65 8.20
C TYR A 99 -13.49 9.58 7.24
N ASN A 100 -12.78 10.43 6.48
CA ASN A 100 -13.38 11.25 5.42
C ASN A 100 -13.83 10.41 4.21
N ASP A 101 -13.24 9.23 4.02
CA ASP A 101 -13.73 8.25 3.04
C ASP A 101 -14.56 7.18 3.77
N PRO A 102 -15.89 7.13 3.51
CA PRO A 102 -16.77 6.17 4.16
C PRO A 102 -16.53 4.71 3.74
N THR A 103 -15.73 4.48 2.72
CA THR A 103 -15.36 3.13 2.26
C THR A 103 -14.14 2.57 2.99
N HIS A 104 -13.39 3.40 3.71
CA HIS A 104 -12.33 2.94 4.62
C HIS A 104 -12.92 2.10 5.74
N ARG A 105 -12.32 0.96 6.02
CA ARG A 105 -12.80 0.03 7.04
C ARG A 105 -12.06 0.17 8.36
N ASN A 106 -10.75 0.00 8.33
CA ASN A 106 -9.91 0.08 9.52
C ASN A 106 -8.55 0.69 9.18
N PRO A 107 -8.06 1.65 9.97
CA PRO A 107 -6.67 2.07 9.85
C PRO A 107 -5.76 0.88 10.22
N ILE A 108 -4.73 0.64 9.41
CA ILE A 108 -3.81 -0.48 9.61
C ILE A 108 -2.48 0.10 10.12
N PRO A 109 -2.11 -0.11 11.40
CA PRO A 109 -0.81 0.33 11.89
C PRO A 109 0.34 -0.36 11.13
N PRO A 110 1.45 0.36 10.82
CA PRO A 110 2.59 -0.21 10.08
C PRO A 110 3.14 -1.52 10.67
N ALA A 111 3.22 -1.61 12.00
CA ALA A 111 3.65 -2.82 12.69
C ALA A 111 2.71 -4.02 12.44
N VAL A 112 1.39 -3.77 12.36
CA VAL A 112 0.38 -4.81 12.07
C VAL A 112 0.50 -5.26 10.61
N ALA A 113 0.64 -4.33 9.67
CA ALA A 113 0.82 -4.67 8.26
C ALA A 113 2.08 -5.52 8.05
N ALA A 114 3.21 -5.13 8.66
CA ALA A 114 4.47 -5.90 8.62
C ALA A 114 4.33 -7.29 9.27
N PHE A 115 3.61 -7.38 10.39
CA PHE A 115 3.33 -8.67 11.05
C PHE A 115 2.51 -9.58 10.15
N ILE A 116 1.41 -9.08 9.56
CA ILE A 116 0.57 -9.86 8.64
C ILE A 116 1.40 -10.37 7.45
N ALA A 117 2.18 -9.51 6.81
CA ALA A 117 3.03 -9.91 5.69
C ALA A 117 3.97 -11.07 6.07
N LYS A 118 4.63 -10.97 7.23
CA LYS A 118 5.50 -12.05 7.74
C LYS A 118 4.74 -13.35 7.99
N GLN A 119 3.55 -13.28 8.59
CA GLN A 119 2.72 -14.46 8.86
C GLN A 119 2.23 -15.12 7.56
N CYS A 120 2.00 -14.35 6.51
CA CYS A 120 1.67 -14.87 5.18
C CYS A 120 2.88 -15.42 4.41
N GLY A 121 4.12 -15.28 4.92
CA GLY A 121 5.32 -15.91 4.35
C GLY A 121 6.28 -14.97 3.62
N PHE A 122 6.10 -13.65 3.72
CA PHE A 122 7.11 -12.70 3.22
C PHE A 122 8.35 -12.73 4.13
N SER A 123 9.52 -13.00 3.56
CA SER A 123 10.76 -13.23 4.30
C SER A 123 11.35 -11.98 4.93
N LYS A 124 11.17 -10.84 4.26
CA LYS A 124 11.65 -9.53 4.70
C LYS A 124 10.53 -8.50 4.51
N THR A 125 10.43 -7.58 5.45
CA THR A 125 9.51 -6.44 5.35
C THR A 125 10.23 -5.14 5.67
N HIS A 126 9.81 -4.06 5.01
CA HIS A 126 10.26 -2.70 5.28
C HIS A 126 9.05 -1.77 5.28
N ILE A 127 9.07 -0.79 6.17
CA ILE A 127 8.05 0.28 6.21
C ILE A 127 8.73 1.56 5.78
N GLU A 128 8.26 2.10 4.68
CA GLU A 128 8.66 3.42 4.19
C GLU A 128 7.55 4.42 4.51
N ARG A 129 7.89 5.50 5.21
CA ARG A 129 6.94 6.56 5.57
C ARG A 129 7.01 7.66 4.53
N VAL A 130 5.87 7.99 3.92
CA VAL A 130 5.77 8.90 2.78
C VAL A 130 4.78 10.03 3.06
N ASN A 131 4.85 11.09 2.24
CA ASN A 131 3.95 12.24 2.33
C ASN A 131 3.96 12.94 3.70
N PRO A 132 5.13 13.38 4.23
CA PRO A 132 5.18 14.15 5.47
C PRO A 132 4.50 15.51 5.27
N TYR A 133 4.04 16.11 6.37
CA TYR A 133 3.62 17.51 6.35
C TYR A 133 4.80 18.42 5.99
N PRO A 134 4.53 19.55 5.31
CA PRO A 134 5.58 20.50 4.96
C PRO A 134 6.21 21.12 6.23
N ASP A 135 7.48 21.51 6.12
CA ASP A 135 8.22 22.09 7.25
C ASP A 135 7.53 23.32 7.84
N SER A 136 6.78 24.07 7.04
CA SER A 136 5.98 25.22 7.49
C SER A 136 4.86 24.86 8.50
N ALA A 137 4.46 23.60 8.57
CA ALA A 137 3.47 23.12 9.54
C ALA A 137 4.11 22.66 10.87
N ARG A 138 5.44 22.58 10.93
CA ARG A 138 6.17 22.07 12.09
C ARG A 138 6.38 23.15 13.14
N MET A 139 6.38 22.75 14.38
CA MET A 139 6.78 23.59 15.50
C MET A 139 8.30 23.49 15.75
N ASP A 140 8.82 24.47 16.49
CA ASP A 140 10.22 24.49 16.89
C ASP A 140 10.61 23.21 17.65
N GLU A 141 11.65 22.53 17.16
CA GLU A 141 12.14 21.26 17.70
C GLU A 141 13.03 21.42 18.94
N GLU A 142 13.45 22.64 19.29
CA GLU A 142 14.15 22.88 20.56
C GLU A 142 13.21 22.72 21.74
N SER A 143 11.91 23.02 21.55
CA SER A 143 10.88 22.82 22.54
C SER A 143 10.46 21.33 22.67
N PRO A 144 10.38 20.75 23.90
CA PRO A 144 9.84 19.42 24.11
C PRO A 144 8.42 19.25 23.58
N ILE A 145 7.57 20.28 23.70
CA ILE A 145 6.20 20.29 23.17
C ILE A 145 6.23 20.29 21.63
N GLY A 146 7.12 21.08 21.04
CA GLY A 146 7.26 21.14 19.57
C GLY A 146 7.70 19.81 18.99
N ARG A 147 8.65 19.12 19.61
CA ARG A 147 9.06 17.77 19.19
C ARG A 147 7.90 16.78 19.23
N GLU A 148 7.14 16.79 20.33
CA GLU A 148 6.02 15.87 20.49
C GLU A 148 4.87 16.20 19.53
N TYR A 149 4.57 17.48 19.31
CA TYR A 149 3.63 17.92 18.28
C TYR A 149 4.06 17.43 16.91
N ASN A 150 5.31 17.66 16.50
CA ASN A 150 5.82 17.24 15.20
C ASN A 150 5.76 15.72 15.03
N ARG A 151 6.08 14.97 16.09
CA ARG A 151 6.01 13.49 16.08
C ARG A 151 4.59 12.98 15.87
N LEU A 152 3.59 13.63 16.47
CA LEU A 152 2.20 13.17 16.45
C LEU A 152 1.40 13.69 15.24
N PHE A 153 1.66 14.92 14.82
CA PHE A 153 0.83 15.63 13.85
C PHE A 153 1.53 15.94 12.53
N CYS A 154 2.86 16.06 12.52
CA CYS A 154 3.61 16.42 11.33
C CYS A 154 4.44 15.27 10.73
N CYS A 155 4.31 14.05 11.26
CA CYS A 155 4.90 12.86 10.65
C CYS A 155 4.18 12.49 9.35
N ALA A 156 4.72 11.50 8.65
CA ALA A 156 4.18 11.03 7.37
C ALA A 156 2.69 10.67 7.45
N GLN A 157 1.93 11.11 6.46
CA GLN A 157 0.48 10.90 6.37
C GLN A 157 0.14 9.52 5.79
N ASP A 158 1.06 8.95 5.02
CA ASP A 158 0.95 7.61 4.47
C ASP A 158 2.20 6.79 4.80
N TYR A 159 2.10 5.48 4.65
CA TYR A 159 3.25 4.59 4.64
C TYR A 159 3.10 3.53 3.56
N ALA A 160 4.21 3.03 3.05
CA ALA A 160 4.27 1.88 2.18
C ALA A 160 4.87 0.68 2.93
N LEU A 161 4.15 -0.44 2.96
CA LEU A 161 4.70 -1.74 3.32
C LEU A 161 5.35 -2.34 2.09
N ILE A 162 6.64 -2.65 2.18
CA ILE A 162 7.39 -3.41 1.17
C ILE A 162 7.68 -4.79 1.75
N GLY A 163 7.27 -5.84 1.05
CA GLY A 163 7.49 -7.22 1.48
C GLY A 163 8.13 -8.05 0.35
N TRP A 164 9.14 -8.85 0.66
CA TRP A 164 9.85 -9.69 -0.33
C TRP A 164 9.53 -11.16 -0.15
N LYS A 165 9.24 -11.85 -1.27
CA LYS A 165 9.18 -13.30 -1.32
C LYS A 165 10.60 -13.87 -1.26
N ASN A 166 10.80 -14.92 -0.47
CA ASN A 166 12.10 -15.62 -0.43
C ASN A 166 12.39 -16.33 -1.75
N HIS A 167 13.68 -16.62 -1.96
CA HIS A 167 14.15 -17.37 -3.13
C HIS A 167 13.66 -18.84 -3.12
N GLU A 168 13.41 -19.42 -1.93
CA GLU A 168 13.15 -20.85 -1.74
C GLU A 168 11.67 -21.21 -1.44
N ASN A 169 10.75 -20.25 -1.53
CA ASN A 169 9.32 -20.48 -1.24
C ASN A 169 8.48 -20.62 -2.50
#